data_5912f6ed63101da44c931182b59354a0
#
_entry.id   5912f6ed63101da44c931182b59354a0
#
_cell.length_a   1.000
_cell.length_b   1.000
_cell.length_c   1.000
_cell.angle_alpha   90.00
_cell.angle_beta   90.00
_cell.angle_gamma   90.00
#
_symmetry.space_group_name_H-M   'P 1'
#
loop_
_entity.id
_entity.type
_entity.pdbx_description
1 polymer ?
#
loop_
_entity_poly.entity_id
_entity_poly.type
_entity_poly.pdbx_seq_one_letter_code
_entity_poly.pdbx_strand_id
1 'polypeptide(L)'
;AIGRMNVSMISMICGCITNIILDPIMIFGLGPFPTMGIQGAALATGIGQTITLIIYFIFYFASPIQAKFRISLLKSSKRLLKKLYSIGVPAMLNMALPSLLITALNGILSEFSGSYVLVLGVYYKLQTFIYLTANGLIQGIRPIIGYNYGAGEHKRVKQIYNTALLLSAIIMALGTALSWIMPSTLFGMFTANPDTLKLGVTALNIISIGFIVSAVSVTSSGALEGLGKGLPSLWISLFRYIIIIIPAAFVFSRFFGAVGVWISFPFAEFVTAVFAYFIYHKASRRI
;
A
#
# COMPACT_ATOMS: atom_id res chain seq x y z
N ALA A 1 17.98 -7.60 -1.23
CA ALA A 1 19.09 -8.01 -0.36
C ALA A 1 20.46 -7.82 -1.02
N ILE A 2 20.57 -7.87 -2.36
CA ILE A 2 21.85 -7.77 -3.10
C ILE A 2 22.21 -6.30 -3.44
N GLY A 3 21.36 -5.34 -3.11
CA GLY A 3 21.56 -3.90 -3.37
C GLY A 3 21.37 -3.47 -4.83
N ARG A 4 21.03 -4.39 -5.75
CA ARG A 4 20.82 -4.05 -7.16
C ARG A 4 19.35 -3.71 -7.46
N MET A 5 18.87 -2.61 -6.89
CA MET A 5 17.49 -2.12 -7.07
C MET A 5 17.16 -1.82 -8.54
N ASN A 6 18.14 -1.35 -9.33
CA ASN A 6 17.94 -1.02 -10.74
C ASN A 6 17.48 -2.23 -11.58
N VAL A 7 18.00 -3.43 -11.27
CA VAL A 7 17.58 -4.66 -11.99
C VAL A 7 16.10 -4.93 -11.73
N SER A 8 15.68 -4.82 -10.47
CA SER A 8 14.26 -5.00 -10.10
C SER A 8 13.37 -3.98 -10.80
N MET A 9 13.77 -2.72 -10.78
CA MET A 9 13.04 -1.64 -11.44
C MET A 9 12.91 -1.88 -12.96
N ILE A 10 14.02 -2.16 -13.65
CA ILE A 10 14.01 -2.40 -15.10
C ILE A 10 13.13 -3.61 -15.44
N SER A 11 13.27 -4.73 -14.73
CA SER A 11 12.47 -5.93 -14.96
C SER A 11 10.97 -5.66 -14.82
N MET A 12 10.56 -4.95 -13.77
CA MET A 12 9.16 -4.59 -13.55
C MET A 12 8.64 -3.62 -14.62
N ILE A 13 9.43 -2.61 -14.99
CA ILE A 13 9.05 -1.64 -16.03
C ILE A 13 8.85 -2.36 -17.37
N CYS A 14 9.77 -3.25 -17.77
CA CYS A 14 9.63 -4.01 -19.01
C CYS A 14 8.37 -4.88 -19.00
N GLY A 15 8.07 -5.56 -17.88
CA GLY A 15 6.85 -6.34 -17.75
C GLY A 15 5.57 -5.49 -17.82
N CYS A 16 5.56 -4.33 -17.16
CA CYS A 16 4.45 -3.38 -17.23
C CYS A 16 4.24 -2.82 -18.65
N ILE A 17 5.30 -2.40 -19.32
CA ILE A 17 5.21 -1.91 -20.71
C ILE A 17 4.66 -3.00 -21.63
N THR A 18 5.16 -4.23 -21.50
CA THR A 18 4.65 -5.37 -22.28
C THR A 18 3.15 -5.58 -22.02
N ASN A 19 2.71 -5.55 -20.77
CA ASN A 19 1.30 -5.70 -20.45
C ASN A 19 0.46 -4.56 -21.06
N ILE A 20 0.88 -3.29 -20.90
CA ILE A 20 0.17 -2.11 -21.46
C ILE A 20 0.03 -2.20 -22.98
N ILE A 21 1.04 -2.73 -23.69
CA ILE A 21 0.99 -2.91 -25.15
C ILE A 21 0.09 -4.08 -25.53
N LEU A 22 0.20 -5.21 -24.82
CA LEU A 22 -0.54 -6.43 -25.15
C LEU A 22 -2.02 -6.36 -24.73
N ASP A 23 -2.38 -5.63 -23.69
CA ASP A 23 -3.75 -5.51 -23.24
C ASP A 23 -4.70 -5.07 -24.37
N PRO A 24 -4.52 -3.92 -25.03
CA PRO A 24 -5.42 -3.51 -26.11
C PRO A 24 -5.36 -4.46 -27.33
N ILE A 25 -4.20 -5.03 -27.63
CA ILE A 25 -4.04 -5.95 -28.75
C ILE A 25 -4.86 -7.23 -28.53
N MET A 26 -4.81 -7.80 -27.34
CA MET A 26 -5.49 -9.06 -27.03
C MET A 26 -6.96 -8.88 -26.62
N ILE A 27 -7.31 -7.75 -26.01
CA ILE A 27 -8.70 -7.45 -25.64
C ILE A 27 -9.54 -7.18 -26.88
N PHE A 28 -9.05 -6.32 -27.77
CA PHE A 28 -9.79 -5.86 -28.97
C PHE A 28 -9.49 -6.65 -30.24
N GLY A 29 -8.53 -7.57 -30.19
CA GLY A 29 -8.14 -8.37 -31.36
C GLY A 29 -7.44 -7.55 -32.44
N LEU A 30 -6.48 -6.71 -32.07
CA LEU A 30 -5.73 -5.90 -33.02
C LEU A 30 -4.64 -6.73 -33.72
N GLY A 31 -4.57 -6.62 -35.04
CA GLY A 31 -3.60 -7.35 -35.86
C GLY A 31 -3.96 -8.85 -36.00
N PRO A 32 -3.02 -9.79 -35.81
CA PRO A 32 -3.24 -11.22 -36.05
C PRO A 32 -3.96 -11.94 -34.89
N PHE A 33 -4.29 -11.23 -33.80
CA PHE A 33 -4.90 -11.82 -32.61
C PHE A 33 -6.41 -11.79 -32.67
N PRO A 34 -7.12 -12.87 -32.25
CA PRO A 34 -8.56 -12.85 -32.11
C PRO A 34 -8.99 -11.95 -30.93
N THR A 35 -10.22 -11.44 -30.99
CA THR A 35 -10.82 -10.68 -29.88
C THR A 35 -11.05 -11.60 -28.67
N MET A 36 -10.28 -11.45 -27.61
CA MET A 36 -10.30 -12.34 -26.44
C MET A 36 -11.00 -11.70 -25.21
N GLY A 37 -11.30 -10.38 -25.26
CA GLY A 37 -11.94 -9.70 -24.15
C GLY A 37 -11.19 -9.87 -22.82
N ILE A 38 -11.91 -10.27 -21.76
CA ILE A 38 -11.34 -10.47 -20.41
C ILE A 38 -10.23 -11.54 -20.38
N GLN A 39 -10.35 -12.58 -21.21
CA GLN A 39 -9.32 -13.62 -21.31
C GLN A 39 -8.02 -13.06 -21.90
N GLY A 40 -8.13 -12.15 -22.87
CA GLY A 40 -7.00 -11.43 -23.45
C GLY A 40 -6.24 -10.60 -22.41
N ALA A 41 -6.94 -9.86 -21.55
CA ALA A 41 -6.34 -9.13 -20.45
C ALA A 41 -5.60 -10.04 -19.46
N ALA A 42 -6.18 -11.19 -19.12
CA ALA A 42 -5.54 -12.16 -18.24
C ALA A 42 -4.24 -12.73 -18.85
N LEU A 43 -4.27 -13.06 -20.15
CA LEU A 43 -3.10 -13.56 -20.88
C LEU A 43 -2.01 -12.48 -21.00
N ALA A 44 -2.35 -11.25 -21.34
CA ALA A 44 -1.42 -10.14 -21.43
C ALA A 44 -0.72 -9.89 -20.08
N THR A 45 -1.46 -9.96 -18.98
CA THR A 45 -0.90 -9.88 -17.63
C THR A 45 0.08 -11.04 -17.35
N GLY A 46 -0.31 -12.27 -17.69
CA GLY A 46 0.55 -13.44 -17.55
C GLY A 46 1.85 -13.33 -18.36
N ILE A 47 1.77 -12.85 -19.60
CA ILE A 47 2.95 -12.62 -20.46
C ILE A 47 3.85 -11.54 -19.86
N GLY A 48 3.30 -10.41 -19.40
CA GLY A 48 4.06 -9.34 -18.76
C GLY A 48 4.82 -9.82 -17.51
N GLN A 49 4.18 -10.63 -16.66
CA GLN A 49 4.84 -11.25 -15.50
C GLN A 49 5.92 -12.26 -15.92
N THR A 50 5.68 -13.03 -16.96
CA THR A 50 6.66 -14.00 -17.51
C THR A 50 7.90 -13.27 -18.03
N ILE A 51 7.73 -12.16 -18.75
CA ILE A 51 8.86 -11.36 -19.25
C ILE A 51 9.64 -10.77 -18.07
N THR A 52 8.95 -10.26 -17.04
CA THR A 52 9.61 -9.81 -15.82
C THR A 52 10.48 -10.90 -15.21
N LEU A 53 9.95 -12.11 -15.11
CA LEU A 53 10.67 -13.28 -14.59
C LEU A 53 11.89 -13.65 -15.45
N ILE A 54 11.72 -13.68 -16.78
CA ILE A 54 12.81 -13.98 -17.72
C ILE A 54 13.95 -12.97 -17.56
N ILE A 55 13.65 -11.68 -17.48
CA ILE A 55 14.65 -10.63 -17.28
C ILE A 55 15.39 -10.84 -15.95
N TYR A 56 14.68 -11.18 -14.86
CA TYR A 56 15.32 -11.52 -13.59
C TYR A 56 16.29 -12.70 -13.73
N PHE A 57 15.93 -13.75 -14.44
CA PHE A 57 16.81 -14.89 -14.65
C PHE A 57 18.03 -14.52 -15.52
N ILE A 58 17.84 -13.74 -16.59
CA ILE A 58 18.96 -13.26 -17.41
C ILE A 58 19.97 -12.50 -16.54
N PHE A 59 19.49 -11.55 -15.71
CA PHE A 59 20.38 -10.81 -14.82
C PHE A 59 21.01 -11.70 -13.73
N TYR A 60 20.27 -12.69 -13.23
CA TYR A 60 20.78 -13.64 -12.24
C TYR A 60 21.95 -14.45 -12.78
N PHE A 61 21.84 -15.00 -14.00
CA PHE A 61 22.88 -15.81 -14.62
C PHE A 61 24.03 -14.97 -15.20
N ALA A 62 23.76 -13.77 -15.69
CA ALA A 62 24.76 -12.86 -16.26
C ALA A 62 25.60 -12.12 -15.21
N SER A 63 25.12 -12.03 -13.97
CA SER A 63 25.81 -11.26 -12.93
C SER A 63 26.52 -12.19 -11.94
N PRO A 64 27.73 -11.81 -11.44
CA PRO A 64 28.42 -12.56 -10.40
C PRO A 64 27.73 -12.34 -9.04
N ILE A 65 26.65 -13.10 -8.80
CA ILE A 65 25.88 -13.05 -7.56
C ILE A 65 26.44 -14.11 -6.61
N GLN A 66 26.75 -13.71 -5.36
CA GLN A 66 27.29 -14.62 -4.34
C GLN A 66 26.27 -15.69 -3.90
N ALA A 67 24.95 -15.35 -3.94
CA ALA A 67 23.88 -16.29 -3.59
C ALA A 67 23.52 -17.17 -4.81
N LYS A 68 24.12 -18.34 -4.87
CA LYS A 68 23.82 -19.33 -5.91
C LYS A 68 22.67 -20.26 -5.48
N PHE A 69 21.75 -20.54 -6.39
CA PHE A 69 20.73 -21.58 -6.18
C PHE A 69 21.41 -22.96 -6.07
N ARG A 70 21.29 -23.59 -4.90
CA ARG A 70 21.77 -24.95 -4.67
C ARG A 70 20.60 -25.80 -4.15
N ILE A 71 20.18 -26.76 -4.96
CA ILE A 71 19.09 -27.70 -4.63
C ILE A 71 19.43 -28.51 -3.37
N SER A 72 20.73 -28.80 -3.13
CA SER A 72 21.20 -29.51 -1.94
C SER A 72 20.92 -28.75 -0.60
N LEU A 73 20.64 -27.43 -0.67
CA LEU A 73 20.33 -26.62 0.51
C LEU A 73 18.83 -26.50 0.79
N LEU A 74 17.98 -27.23 0.08
CA LEU A 74 16.52 -27.27 0.32
C LEU A 74 16.13 -27.90 1.66
N LYS A 75 17.05 -28.58 2.37
CA LYS A 75 16.84 -28.97 3.77
C LYS A 75 16.82 -27.73 4.66
N SER A 76 15.63 -27.12 4.77
CA SER A 76 15.47 -25.89 5.52
C SER A 76 15.51 -26.14 7.03
N SER A 77 16.28 -25.36 7.74
CA SER A 77 16.31 -25.39 9.20
C SER A 77 14.99 -24.85 9.77
N LYS A 78 14.35 -25.62 10.70
CA LYS A 78 13.13 -25.17 11.41
C LYS A 78 13.30 -23.77 12.04
N ARG A 79 14.49 -23.42 12.49
CA ARG A 79 14.83 -22.11 13.06
C ARG A 79 14.74 -20.99 12.02
N LEU A 80 15.22 -21.26 10.79
CA LEU A 80 15.17 -20.29 9.70
C LEU A 80 13.73 -20.07 9.24
N LEU A 81 12.94 -21.14 9.08
CA LEU A 81 11.52 -21.05 8.76
C LEU A 81 10.75 -20.27 9.81
N LYS A 82 10.96 -20.55 11.11
CA LYS A 82 10.31 -19.79 12.19
C LYS A 82 10.61 -18.29 12.10
N LYS A 83 11.86 -17.92 11.80
CA LYS A 83 12.25 -16.51 11.63
C LYS A 83 11.61 -15.88 10.38
N LEU A 84 11.54 -16.63 9.28
CA LEU A 84 10.90 -16.18 8.04
C LEU A 84 9.41 -15.93 8.24
N TYR A 85 8.69 -16.88 8.83
CA TYR A 85 7.25 -16.76 9.07
C TYR A 85 6.92 -15.73 10.16
N SER A 86 7.78 -15.48 11.13
CA SER A 86 7.56 -14.43 12.14
C SER A 86 7.55 -13.03 11.57
N ILE A 87 8.12 -12.83 10.38
CA ILE A 87 8.08 -11.56 9.65
C ILE A 87 7.05 -11.64 8.51
N GLY A 88 7.02 -12.76 7.80
CA GLY A 88 6.18 -12.93 6.60
C GLY A 88 4.68 -12.96 6.91
N VAL A 89 4.25 -13.68 7.95
CA VAL A 89 2.83 -13.75 8.33
C VAL A 89 2.28 -12.38 8.74
N PRO A 90 2.93 -11.59 9.61
CA PRO A 90 2.51 -10.22 9.87
C PRO A 90 2.44 -9.36 8.61
N ALA A 91 3.38 -9.47 7.69
CA ALA A 91 3.38 -8.71 6.45
C ALA A 91 2.21 -9.10 5.53
N MET A 92 1.90 -10.40 5.41
CA MET A 92 0.72 -10.88 4.66
C MET A 92 -0.59 -10.36 5.26
N LEU A 93 -0.73 -10.40 6.58
CA LEU A 93 -1.91 -9.85 7.27
C LEU A 93 -2.03 -8.35 7.04
N ASN A 94 -0.93 -7.59 7.12
CA ASN A 94 -0.93 -6.16 6.82
C ASN A 94 -1.48 -5.86 5.41
N MET A 95 -1.21 -6.71 4.43
CA MET A 95 -1.73 -6.55 3.06
C MET A 95 -3.21 -6.95 2.93
N ALA A 96 -3.71 -7.84 3.78
CA ALA A 96 -5.10 -8.31 3.76
C ALA A 96 -6.07 -7.40 4.54
N LEU A 97 -5.59 -6.71 5.57
CA LEU A 97 -6.42 -5.86 6.45
C LEU A 97 -7.23 -4.78 5.71
N PRO A 98 -6.71 -4.07 4.68
CA PRO A 98 -7.52 -3.12 3.91
C PRO A 98 -8.74 -3.74 3.24
N SER A 99 -8.63 -4.98 2.76
CA SER A 99 -9.77 -5.68 2.14
C SER A 99 -10.89 -5.97 3.14
N LEU A 100 -10.52 -6.38 4.36
CA LEU A 100 -11.48 -6.57 5.45
C LEU A 100 -12.17 -5.25 5.83
N LEU A 101 -11.40 -4.17 5.91
CA LEU A 101 -11.95 -2.83 6.16
C LEU A 101 -12.96 -2.43 5.09
N ILE A 102 -12.61 -2.56 3.81
CA ILE A 102 -13.49 -2.21 2.70
C ILE A 102 -14.80 -3.01 2.78
N THR A 103 -14.71 -4.30 3.07
CA THR A 103 -15.90 -5.17 3.21
C THR A 103 -16.79 -4.70 4.37
N ALA A 104 -16.21 -4.39 5.53
CA ALA A 104 -16.97 -3.92 6.68
C ALA A 104 -17.64 -2.55 6.42
N LEU A 105 -16.91 -1.61 5.80
CA LEU A 105 -17.46 -0.29 5.49
C LEU A 105 -18.53 -0.36 4.39
N ASN A 106 -18.39 -1.23 3.40
CA ASN A 106 -19.43 -1.48 2.43
C ASN A 106 -20.71 -2.00 3.08
N GLY A 107 -20.58 -2.90 4.09
CA GLY A 107 -21.73 -3.35 4.88
C GLY A 107 -22.45 -2.20 5.57
N ILE A 108 -21.73 -1.31 6.24
CA ILE A 108 -22.31 -0.14 6.92
C ILE A 108 -22.95 0.83 5.92
N LEU A 109 -22.27 1.12 4.79
CA LEU A 109 -22.73 2.11 3.81
C LEU A 109 -23.90 1.60 2.97
N SER A 110 -24.01 0.29 2.77
CA SER A 110 -25.12 -0.32 2.02
C SER A 110 -26.47 -0.13 2.72
N GLU A 111 -26.49 0.07 4.04
CA GLU A 111 -27.70 0.39 4.80
C GLU A 111 -28.28 1.77 4.42
N PHE A 112 -27.44 2.69 3.90
CA PHE A 112 -27.88 4.04 3.51
C PHE A 112 -28.25 4.10 2.03
N SER A 113 -27.34 3.75 1.11
CA SER A 113 -27.59 3.72 -0.33
C SER A 113 -26.42 3.08 -1.09
N GLY A 114 -26.69 2.46 -2.25
CA GLY A 114 -25.67 1.98 -3.18
C GLY A 114 -24.72 3.08 -3.69
N SER A 115 -25.16 4.33 -3.73
CA SER A 115 -24.32 5.47 -4.12
C SER A 115 -23.15 5.68 -3.16
N TYR A 116 -23.32 5.48 -1.85
CA TYR A 116 -22.24 5.60 -0.87
C TYR A 116 -21.21 4.48 -1.02
N VAL A 117 -21.64 3.26 -1.35
CA VAL A 117 -20.74 2.14 -1.65
C VAL A 117 -19.88 2.44 -2.88
N LEU A 118 -20.50 3.02 -3.93
CA LEU A 118 -19.79 3.47 -5.13
C LEU A 118 -18.77 4.57 -4.78
N VAL A 119 -19.17 5.56 -3.97
CA VAL A 119 -18.28 6.63 -3.49
C VAL A 119 -17.08 6.07 -2.74
N LEU A 120 -17.27 5.09 -1.86
CA LEU A 120 -16.16 4.43 -1.16
C LEU A 120 -15.22 3.73 -2.15
N GLY A 121 -15.77 3.04 -3.16
CA GLY A 121 -14.97 2.38 -4.19
C GLY A 121 -14.10 3.35 -5.01
N VAL A 122 -14.69 4.49 -5.41
CA VAL A 122 -13.96 5.56 -6.12
C VAL A 122 -12.90 6.17 -5.21
N TYR A 123 -13.24 6.47 -3.96
CA TYR A 123 -12.29 6.99 -2.99
C TYR A 123 -11.05 6.07 -2.86
N TYR A 124 -11.23 4.75 -2.73
CA TYR A 124 -10.09 3.83 -2.63
C TYR A 124 -9.22 3.81 -3.89
N LYS A 125 -9.80 3.98 -5.07
CA LYS A 125 -9.03 4.12 -6.31
C LYS A 125 -8.17 5.39 -6.29
N LEU A 126 -8.75 6.53 -5.91
CA LEU A 126 -8.02 7.80 -5.77
C LEU A 126 -6.95 7.73 -4.69
N GLN A 127 -7.28 7.17 -3.54
CA GLN A 127 -6.33 6.95 -2.44
C GLN A 127 -5.13 6.12 -2.90
N THR A 128 -5.36 5.07 -3.71
CA THR A 128 -4.29 4.22 -4.21
C THR A 128 -3.23 5.03 -4.96
N PHE A 129 -3.61 5.99 -5.79
CA PHE A 129 -2.65 6.85 -6.51
C PHE A 129 -1.78 7.68 -5.56
N ILE A 130 -2.39 8.29 -4.55
CA ILE A 130 -1.67 9.12 -3.56
C ILE A 130 -0.75 8.25 -2.71
N TYR A 131 -1.27 7.15 -2.19
CA TYR A 131 -0.53 6.26 -1.31
C TYR A 131 0.52 5.41 -2.04
N LEU A 132 0.38 5.18 -3.35
CA LEU A 132 1.35 4.43 -4.14
C LEU A 132 2.75 5.08 -4.07
N THR A 133 2.81 6.40 -4.20
CA THR A 133 4.07 7.16 -4.12
C THR A 133 4.69 7.05 -2.72
N ALA A 134 3.90 7.24 -1.67
CA ALA A 134 4.38 7.11 -0.29
C ALA A 134 4.80 5.66 0.03
N ASN A 135 4.03 4.67 -0.41
CA ASN A 135 4.38 3.26 -0.25
C ASN A 135 5.66 2.89 -1.00
N GLY A 136 5.89 3.45 -2.19
CA GLY A 136 7.13 3.28 -2.93
C GLY A 136 8.34 3.79 -2.14
N LEU A 137 8.23 4.98 -1.54
CA LEU A 137 9.24 5.54 -0.66
C LEU A 137 9.51 4.60 0.54
N ILE A 138 8.45 4.14 1.21
CA ILE A 138 8.55 3.24 2.37
C ILE A 138 9.19 1.90 1.99
N GLN A 139 8.85 1.34 0.84
CA GLN A 139 9.48 0.12 0.33
C GLN A 139 11.00 0.31 0.11
N GLY A 140 11.39 1.48 -0.41
CA GLY A 140 12.79 1.83 -0.64
C GLY A 140 13.61 1.97 0.65
N ILE A 141 13.04 2.52 1.72
CA ILE A 141 13.77 2.71 2.99
C ILE A 141 13.92 1.42 3.81
N ARG A 142 13.05 0.41 3.63
CA ARG A 142 13.12 -0.86 4.40
C ARG A 142 14.49 -1.53 4.34
N PRO A 143 15.09 -1.80 3.15
CA PRO A 143 16.42 -2.40 3.08
C PRO A 143 17.52 -1.50 3.64
N ILE A 144 17.38 -0.16 3.48
CA ILE A 144 18.37 0.80 3.98
C ILE A 144 18.36 0.81 5.51
N ILE A 145 17.19 0.83 6.13
CA ILE A 145 17.02 0.71 7.58
C ILE A 145 17.62 -0.62 8.07
N GLY A 146 17.27 -1.74 7.44
CA GLY A 146 17.75 -3.06 7.82
C GLY A 146 19.28 -3.18 7.74
N TYR A 147 19.88 -2.62 6.70
CA TYR A 147 21.34 -2.59 6.53
C TYR A 147 22.03 -1.77 7.63
N ASN A 148 21.60 -0.52 7.85
CA ASN A 148 22.20 0.34 8.87
C ASN A 148 21.95 -0.18 10.29
N TYR A 149 20.80 -0.79 10.53
CA TYR A 149 20.52 -1.46 11.80
C TYR A 149 21.44 -2.65 12.06
N GLY A 150 21.64 -3.49 11.03
CA GLY A 150 22.59 -4.62 11.12
C GLY A 150 24.06 -4.20 11.29
N ALA A 151 24.42 -3.00 10.82
CA ALA A 151 25.73 -2.40 11.00
C ALA A 151 25.91 -1.68 12.35
N GLY A 152 24.86 -1.60 13.21
CA GLY A 152 24.90 -0.87 14.47
C GLY A 152 24.81 0.66 14.36
N GLU A 153 24.51 1.18 13.15
CA GLU A 153 24.46 2.62 12.85
C GLU A 153 23.09 3.24 13.24
N HIS A 154 22.77 3.24 14.54
CA HIS A 154 21.47 3.67 15.06
C HIS A 154 21.14 5.14 14.77
N LYS A 155 22.13 6.03 14.73
CA LYS A 155 21.96 7.43 14.36
C LYS A 155 21.45 7.56 12.92
N ARG A 156 22.02 6.78 12.01
CA ARG A 156 21.59 6.74 10.60
C ARG A 156 20.17 6.18 10.43
N VAL A 157 19.83 5.13 11.17
CA VAL A 157 18.45 4.60 11.19
C VAL A 157 17.44 5.69 11.54
N LYS A 158 17.73 6.50 12.58
CA LYS A 158 16.88 7.62 12.98
C LYS A 158 16.81 8.72 11.93
N GLN A 159 17.93 9.05 11.29
CA GLN A 159 17.95 10.03 10.19
C GLN A 159 17.11 9.56 9.00
N ILE A 160 17.27 8.30 8.57
CA ILE A 160 16.49 7.70 7.48
C ILE A 160 15.00 7.75 7.81
N TYR A 161 14.61 7.39 9.03
CA TYR A 161 13.22 7.46 9.47
C TYR A 161 12.66 8.89 9.40
N ASN A 162 13.38 9.88 9.95
CA ASN A 162 12.94 11.27 9.96
C ASN A 162 12.81 11.84 8.53
N THR A 163 13.80 11.55 7.67
CA THR A 163 13.75 11.97 6.26
C THR A 163 12.59 11.33 5.53
N ALA A 164 12.35 10.04 5.74
CA ALA A 164 11.22 9.33 5.13
C ALA A 164 9.87 9.86 5.63
N LEU A 165 9.77 10.18 6.93
CA LEU A 165 8.58 10.77 7.53
C LEU A 165 8.29 12.15 6.90
N LEU A 166 9.31 13.00 6.77
CA LEU A 166 9.17 14.31 6.13
C LEU A 166 8.71 14.17 4.67
N LEU A 167 9.38 13.32 3.89
CA LEU A 167 9.00 13.10 2.49
C LEU A 167 7.60 12.52 2.35
N SER A 168 7.24 11.55 3.20
CA SER A 168 5.87 11.00 3.22
C SER A 168 4.84 12.06 3.59
N ALA A 169 5.14 12.92 4.57
CA ALA A 169 4.25 14.02 4.95
C ALA A 169 4.07 15.03 3.81
N ILE A 170 5.12 15.37 3.06
CA ILE A 170 5.04 16.23 1.87
C ILE A 170 4.15 15.58 0.80
N ILE A 171 4.36 14.30 0.49
CA ILE A 171 3.54 13.57 -0.50
C ILE A 171 2.06 13.57 -0.08
N MET A 172 1.78 13.30 1.20
CA MET A 172 0.42 13.28 1.73
C MET A 172 -0.20 14.69 1.78
N ALA A 173 0.59 15.73 2.06
CA ALA A 173 0.14 17.12 2.00
C ALA A 173 -0.24 17.52 0.57
N LEU A 174 0.56 17.13 -0.43
CA LEU A 174 0.22 17.34 -1.85
C LEU A 174 -1.06 16.57 -2.22
N GLY A 175 -1.22 15.34 -1.76
CA GLY A 175 -2.44 14.56 -1.95
C GLY A 175 -3.67 15.22 -1.34
N THR A 176 -3.54 15.79 -0.13
CA THR A 176 -4.60 16.56 0.53
C THR A 176 -4.94 17.82 -0.25
N ALA A 177 -3.93 18.58 -0.66
CA ALA A 177 -4.11 19.79 -1.45
C ALA A 177 -4.83 19.52 -2.78
N LEU A 178 -4.42 18.49 -3.52
CA LEU A 178 -5.10 18.05 -4.75
C LEU A 178 -6.56 17.65 -4.49
N SER A 179 -6.81 16.94 -3.39
CA SER A 179 -8.16 16.52 -3.00
C SER A 179 -9.09 17.69 -2.65
N TRP A 180 -8.53 18.84 -2.19
CA TRP A 180 -9.31 20.02 -1.85
C TRP A 180 -9.45 21.02 -3.01
N ILE A 181 -8.42 21.14 -3.86
CA ILE A 181 -8.44 22.09 -4.98
C ILE A 181 -9.29 21.56 -6.14
N MET A 182 -9.23 20.25 -6.41
CA MET A 182 -9.86 19.63 -7.58
C MET A 182 -10.74 18.42 -7.25
N PRO A 183 -11.56 18.42 -6.20
CA PRO A 183 -12.30 17.23 -5.79
C PRO A 183 -13.31 16.78 -6.85
N SER A 184 -14.00 17.73 -7.48
CA SER A 184 -14.99 17.45 -8.52
C SER A 184 -14.37 16.86 -9.78
N THR A 185 -13.19 17.34 -10.17
CA THR A 185 -12.44 16.81 -11.32
C THR A 185 -11.99 15.38 -11.05
N LEU A 186 -11.42 15.13 -9.87
CA LEU A 186 -10.95 13.80 -9.48
C LEU A 186 -12.08 12.77 -9.43
N PHE A 187 -13.21 13.12 -8.83
CA PHE A 187 -14.37 12.23 -8.79
C PHE A 187 -15.08 12.13 -10.14
N GLY A 188 -15.14 13.23 -10.91
CA GLY A 188 -15.75 13.28 -12.24
C GLY A 188 -15.10 12.34 -13.26
N MET A 189 -13.84 11.93 -13.05
CA MET A 189 -13.19 10.92 -13.88
C MET A 189 -13.84 9.51 -13.73
N PHE A 190 -14.61 9.27 -12.67
CA PHE A 190 -15.17 7.96 -12.35
C PHE A 190 -16.70 7.91 -12.39
N THR A 191 -17.37 9.06 -12.33
CA THR A 191 -18.85 9.13 -12.37
C THR A 191 -19.32 10.41 -13.02
N ALA A 192 -20.35 10.28 -13.88
CA ALA A 192 -21.06 11.41 -14.49
C ALA A 192 -22.32 11.79 -13.71
N ASN A 193 -22.73 11.01 -12.71
CA ASN A 193 -23.94 11.26 -11.94
C ASN A 193 -23.72 12.44 -10.95
N PRO A 194 -24.49 13.55 -11.06
CA PRO A 194 -24.28 14.74 -10.24
C PRO A 194 -24.44 14.51 -8.74
N ASP A 195 -25.39 13.64 -8.35
CA ASP A 195 -25.64 13.36 -6.92
C ASP A 195 -24.52 12.54 -6.31
N THR A 196 -24.07 11.50 -7.03
CA THR A 196 -22.89 10.72 -6.61
C THR A 196 -21.63 11.57 -6.56
N LEU A 197 -21.48 12.53 -7.49
CA LEU A 197 -20.37 13.46 -7.50
C LEU A 197 -20.33 14.33 -6.24
N LYS A 198 -21.48 14.92 -5.84
CA LYS A 198 -21.59 15.71 -4.61
C LYS A 198 -21.22 14.93 -3.37
N LEU A 199 -21.72 13.68 -3.27
CA LEU A 199 -21.38 12.78 -2.16
C LEU A 199 -19.89 12.45 -2.14
N GLY A 200 -19.30 12.20 -3.31
CA GLY A 200 -17.89 11.91 -3.48
C GLY A 200 -16.98 13.07 -3.10
N VAL A 201 -17.33 14.30 -3.52
CA VAL A 201 -16.60 15.54 -3.14
C VAL A 201 -16.61 15.70 -1.61
N THR A 202 -17.77 15.52 -0.99
CA THR A 202 -17.89 15.60 0.49
C THR A 202 -17.01 14.55 1.18
N ALA A 203 -17.08 13.29 0.71
CA ALA A 203 -16.26 12.21 1.24
C ALA A 203 -14.77 12.51 1.11
N LEU A 204 -14.32 12.92 -0.08
CA LEU A 204 -12.91 13.20 -0.35
C LEU A 204 -12.36 14.34 0.52
N ASN A 205 -13.13 15.42 0.65
CA ASN A 205 -12.74 16.57 1.47
C ASN A 205 -12.56 16.19 2.95
N ILE A 206 -13.46 15.37 3.50
CA ILE A 206 -13.40 14.96 4.90
C ILE A 206 -12.24 13.97 5.11
N ILE A 207 -12.16 12.92 4.29
CA ILE A 207 -11.19 11.84 4.51
C ILE A 207 -9.76 12.33 4.30
N SER A 208 -9.52 13.22 3.31
CA SER A 208 -8.19 13.73 2.98
C SER A 208 -7.52 14.52 4.11
N ILE A 209 -8.28 15.03 5.09
CA ILE A 209 -7.73 15.64 6.31
C ILE A 209 -6.80 14.64 7.04
N GLY A 210 -7.14 13.36 7.01
CA GLY A 210 -6.35 12.31 7.63
C GLY A 210 -5.05 11.97 6.89
N PHE A 211 -4.88 12.33 5.62
CA PHE A 211 -3.72 11.89 4.84
C PHE A 211 -2.38 12.33 5.43
N ILE A 212 -2.24 13.59 5.80
CA ILE A 212 -0.98 14.11 6.37
C ILE A 212 -0.61 13.37 7.63
N VAL A 213 -1.59 13.14 8.50
CA VAL A 213 -1.40 12.44 9.77
C VAL A 213 -1.04 10.98 9.55
N SER A 214 -1.60 10.34 8.51
CA SER A 214 -1.32 8.95 8.16
C SER A 214 0.15 8.71 7.77
N ALA A 215 0.90 9.74 7.36
CA ALA A 215 2.33 9.63 7.09
C ALA A 215 3.09 9.06 8.30
N VAL A 216 2.69 9.39 9.52
CA VAL A 216 3.33 8.89 10.74
C VAL A 216 3.12 7.38 10.88
N SER A 217 1.89 6.90 10.73
CA SER A 217 1.56 5.48 10.89
C SER A 217 2.18 4.62 9.77
N VAL A 218 2.12 5.10 8.53
CA VAL A 218 2.67 4.39 7.35
C VAL A 218 4.20 4.30 7.44
N THR A 219 4.88 5.42 7.76
CA THR A 219 6.34 5.43 7.88
C THR A 219 6.81 4.60 9.07
N SER A 220 6.14 4.69 10.23
CA SER A 220 6.49 3.90 11.42
C SER A 220 6.32 2.41 11.18
N SER A 221 5.22 1.99 10.54
CA SER A 221 4.97 0.60 10.17
C SER A 221 6.06 0.06 9.24
N GLY A 222 6.39 0.81 8.18
CA GLY A 222 7.44 0.42 7.24
C GLY A 222 8.84 0.37 7.85
N ALA A 223 9.16 1.32 8.72
CA ALA A 223 10.43 1.33 9.45
C ALA A 223 10.56 0.12 10.40
N LEU A 224 9.49 -0.25 11.11
CA LEU A 224 9.45 -1.44 11.97
C LEU A 224 9.64 -2.73 11.16
N GLU A 225 9.07 -2.81 9.96
CA GLU A 225 9.31 -3.95 9.07
C GLU A 225 10.77 -3.99 8.59
N GLY A 226 11.36 -2.84 8.27
CA GLY A 226 12.79 -2.72 7.94
C GLY A 226 13.70 -3.16 9.08
N LEU A 227 13.31 -2.92 10.33
CA LEU A 227 13.99 -3.40 11.54
C LEU A 227 13.76 -4.90 11.83
N GLY A 228 13.00 -5.61 11.00
CA GLY A 228 12.61 -7.00 11.24
C GLY A 228 11.58 -7.18 12.37
N LYS A 229 10.92 -6.10 12.79
CA LYS A 229 9.91 -6.09 13.86
C LYS A 229 8.50 -6.13 13.25
N GLY A 230 8.14 -7.23 12.57
CA GLY A 230 6.87 -7.39 11.86
C GLY A 230 5.65 -7.36 12.78
N LEU A 231 5.70 -7.95 13.97
CA LEU A 231 4.58 -7.94 14.92
C LEU A 231 4.18 -6.53 15.39
N PRO A 232 5.09 -5.64 15.82
CA PRO A 232 4.74 -4.24 16.11
C PRO A 232 4.12 -3.50 14.92
N SER A 233 4.59 -3.75 13.69
CA SER A 233 3.99 -3.20 12.47
C SER A 233 2.55 -3.69 12.30
N LEU A 234 2.31 -4.99 12.46
CA LEU A 234 0.96 -5.58 12.40
C LEU A 234 0.02 -4.96 13.43
N TRP A 235 0.49 -4.71 14.67
CA TRP A 235 -0.33 -4.08 15.69
C TRP A 235 -0.78 -2.67 15.29
N ILE A 236 0.08 -1.87 14.64
CA ILE A 236 -0.30 -0.55 14.10
C ILE A 236 -1.43 -0.69 13.08
N SER A 237 -1.30 -1.67 12.16
CA SER A 237 -2.31 -1.88 11.12
C SER A 237 -3.62 -2.44 11.66
N LEU A 238 -3.58 -3.41 12.59
CA LEU A 238 -4.78 -3.93 13.26
C LEU A 238 -5.51 -2.84 14.03
N PHE A 239 -4.75 -2.02 14.76
CA PHE A 239 -5.30 -0.91 15.53
C PHE A 239 -6.00 0.09 14.59
N ARG A 240 -5.35 0.46 13.48
CA ARG A 240 -5.92 1.35 12.46
C ARG A 240 -7.18 0.78 11.83
N TYR A 241 -7.06 -0.38 11.18
CA TYR A 241 -8.10 -0.88 10.28
C TYR A 241 -9.26 -1.55 11.02
N ILE A 242 -9.01 -2.27 12.11
CA ILE A 242 -10.04 -3.05 12.79
C ILE A 242 -10.49 -2.38 14.08
N ILE A 243 -9.55 -2.00 14.95
CA ILE A 243 -9.89 -1.56 16.31
C ILE A 243 -10.46 -0.15 16.31
N ILE A 244 -10.02 0.74 15.42
CA ILE A 244 -10.47 2.13 15.42
C ILE A 244 -11.45 2.43 14.28
N ILE A 245 -11.08 2.22 13.01
CA ILE A 245 -11.92 2.67 11.88
C ILE A 245 -13.29 1.97 11.91
N ILE A 246 -13.36 0.64 12.04
CA ILE A 246 -14.63 -0.08 11.95
C ILE A 246 -15.59 0.31 13.09
N PRO A 247 -15.19 0.28 14.39
CA PRO A 247 -16.08 0.73 15.47
C PRO A 247 -16.44 2.21 15.37
N ALA A 248 -15.47 3.08 15.01
CA ALA A 248 -15.75 4.51 14.83
C ALA A 248 -16.75 4.74 13.69
N ALA A 249 -16.59 4.06 12.55
CA ALA A 249 -17.54 4.16 11.44
C ALA A 249 -18.93 3.69 11.83
N PHE A 250 -19.03 2.58 12.57
CA PHE A 250 -20.31 2.08 13.08
C PHE A 250 -20.97 3.08 14.04
N VAL A 251 -20.23 3.60 15.02
CA VAL A 251 -20.77 4.55 15.99
C VAL A 251 -21.14 5.88 15.32
N PHE A 252 -20.20 6.48 14.56
CA PHE A 252 -20.44 7.78 13.93
C PHE A 252 -21.55 7.71 12.86
N SER A 253 -21.73 6.58 12.21
CA SER A 253 -22.84 6.41 11.26
C SER A 253 -24.21 6.50 11.92
N ARG A 254 -24.33 6.12 13.20
CA ARG A 254 -25.60 6.25 13.96
C ARG A 254 -25.94 7.69 14.34
N PHE A 255 -24.93 8.56 14.51
CA PHE A 255 -25.13 9.97 14.87
C PHE A 255 -25.17 10.91 13.66
N PHE A 256 -24.35 10.64 12.63
CA PHE A 256 -24.12 11.53 11.49
C PHE A 256 -24.53 10.89 10.14
N GLY A 257 -25.19 9.73 10.16
CA GLY A 257 -25.51 9.00 8.94
C GLY A 257 -24.25 8.58 8.18
N ALA A 258 -24.35 8.47 6.85
CA ALA A 258 -23.22 8.06 6.00
C ALA A 258 -21.98 8.97 6.11
N VAL A 259 -22.17 10.26 6.43
CA VAL A 259 -21.06 11.21 6.63
C VAL A 259 -20.22 10.80 7.85
N GLY A 260 -20.83 10.19 8.85
CA GLY A 260 -20.10 9.66 10.03
C GLY A 260 -19.04 8.62 9.65
N VAL A 261 -19.29 7.82 8.60
CA VAL A 261 -18.29 6.88 8.10
C VAL A 261 -17.07 7.63 7.54
N TRP A 262 -17.27 8.77 6.85
CA TRP A 262 -16.16 9.57 6.35
C TRP A 262 -15.34 10.22 7.47
N ILE A 263 -16.00 10.68 8.51
CA ILE A 263 -15.36 11.27 9.71
C ILE A 263 -14.51 10.24 10.48
N SER A 264 -14.87 8.96 10.42
CA SER A 264 -14.12 7.90 11.09
C SER A 264 -12.68 7.76 10.56
N PHE A 265 -12.42 8.11 9.28
CA PHE A 265 -11.09 8.02 8.69
C PHE A 265 -10.09 8.99 9.34
N PRO A 266 -10.28 10.32 9.30
CA PRO A 266 -9.34 11.25 9.93
C PRO A 266 -9.22 11.01 11.44
N PHE A 267 -10.31 10.66 12.11
CA PHE A 267 -10.28 10.29 13.52
C PHE A 267 -9.35 9.11 13.78
N ALA A 268 -9.51 8.03 13.03
CA ALA A 268 -8.68 6.84 13.18
C ALA A 268 -7.22 7.08 12.80
N GLU A 269 -6.95 7.89 11.77
CA GLU A 269 -5.59 8.27 11.41
C GLU A 269 -4.90 9.01 12.54
N PHE A 270 -5.58 9.96 13.16
CA PHE A 270 -5.03 10.71 14.30
C PHE A 270 -4.69 9.80 15.49
N VAL A 271 -5.64 8.97 15.91
CA VAL A 271 -5.43 8.04 17.03
C VAL A 271 -4.32 7.04 16.72
N THR A 272 -4.32 6.51 15.49
CA THR A 272 -3.28 5.54 15.05
C THR A 272 -1.91 6.19 14.93
N ALA A 273 -1.80 7.43 14.50
CA ALA A 273 -0.51 8.13 14.42
C ALA A 273 0.14 8.27 15.79
N VAL A 274 -0.65 8.64 16.81
CA VAL A 274 -0.18 8.69 18.20
C VAL A 274 0.30 7.30 18.66
N PHE A 275 -0.50 6.28 18.42
CA PHE A 275 -0.15 4.90 18.78
C PHE A 275 1.12 4.41 18.06
N ALA A 276 1.22 4.67 16.76
CA ALA A 276 2.36 4.29 15.93
C ALA A 276 3.65 5.00 16.38
N TYR A 277 3.56 6.28 16.73
CA TYR A 277 4.68 7.03 17.28
C TYR A 277 5.22 6.40 18.56
N PHE A 278 4.35 6.04 19.51
CA PHE A 278 4.78 5.38 20.74
C PHE A 278 5.38 4.00 20.49
N ILE A 279 4.77 3.17 19.64
CA ILE A 279 5.29 1.84 19.31
C ILE A 279 6.66 1.95 18.66
N TYR A 280 6.82 2.85 17.68
CA TYR A 280 8.10 3.04 17.01
C TYR A 280 9.19 3.50 17.99
N HIS A 281 8.90 4.51 18.81
CA HIS A 281 9.87 5.01 19.80
C HIS A 281 10.25 3.97 20.86
N LYS A 282 9.27 3.20 21.37
CA LYS A 282 9.56 2.09 22.29
C LYS A 282 10.38 1.00 21.63
N ALA A 283 10.11 0.70 20.37
CA ALA A 283 10.87 -0.29 19.62
C ALA A 283 12.27 0.22 19.27
N SER A 284 12.44 1.52 18.98
CA SER A 284 13.73 2.12 18.64
C SER A 284 14.60 2.44 19.86
N ARG A 285 14.04 2.62 21.07
CA ARG A 285 14.84 2.78 22.32
C ARG A 285 15.58 1.52 22.75
N ARG A 286 15.19 0.36 22.22
CA ARG A 286 15.85 -0.93 22.46
C ARG A 286 16.88 -1.26 21.37
N ILE A 287 17.23 -0.29 20.60
CA ILE A 287 18.23 -0.29 19.55
C ILE A 287 19.42 0.54 20.02
#